data_813869398cb4fcf9a4ddc7b1a9dfbc54
#
_entry.id   813869398cb4fcf9a4ddc7b1a9dfbc54
#
_cell.length_a   1.000
_cell.length_b   1.000
_cell.length_c   1.000
_cell.angle_alpha   90.00
_cell.angle_beta   90.00
_cell.angle_gamma   90.00
#
_symmetry.space_group_name_H-M   'P 1'
#
loop_
_entity.id
_entity.type
_entity.pdbx_description
1 polymer ?
#
loop_
_entity_poly.entity_id
_entity_poly.type
_entity_poly.pdbx_seq_one_letter_code
_entity_poly.pdbx_strand_id
1 'polypeptide(L)'
;DNDAAGLNHAQKLLIGFEADSINAFILASHLSSLKDKGDFSNWMDANDDDIGKFMSLVETDWINKKSPEQAYLDKFGIKSAKQLFEMDFEPLQFLYDGLIPSVGLTLLAALPKTGKSWLVLNLSKHMDACGVSVHYLAAEDNERRLKDRIEAVFTSDIRHLTYHAVMSAKHPLPRGQDALFHIEQVAKGTGAKCIIVDTIQSILNPSANNKNYDQTVEEYDALRKLAHRLGIAIIVVHHCKKSSDVATAPLEKVIGSIGITGTAETILVMEQQIGSKDCKLHVTGKDVEQCEKYLSWNGHGFDIDDDVREAQLGSTQRLVLMLIRESPRCMQKQIVDTTGKDQAQISKAIDRLVEVGLVVRKENRLMAQ
;
A
#
# COMPACT_ATOMS: atom_id res chain seq x y z
N ASP A 1 12.15 -50.01 23.24
CA ASP A 1 13.02 -50.65 22.24
C ASP A 1 13.24 -49.69 21.07
N ASN A 2 14.48 -49.55 20.66
CA ASN A 2 14.88 -48.63 19.58
C ASN A 2 14.93 -49.37 18.22
N ASP A 3 13.83 -50.05 17.92
CA ASP A 3 13.62 -50.75 16.65
C ASP A 3 12.22 -50.42 16.08
N ALA A 4 11.97 -50.88 14.87
CA ALA A 4 10.67 -50.62 14.22
C ALA A 4 9.48 -51.25 14.98
N ALA A 5 9.68 -52.32 15.73
CA ALA A 5 8.64 -52.95 16.54
C ALA A 5 8.37 -52.17 17.82
N GLY A 6 9.41 -51.65 18.50
CA GLY A 6 9.30 -50.80 19.67
C GLY A 6 8.68 -49.47 19.36
N LEU A 7 9.06 -48.83 18.23
CA LEU A 7 8.42 -47.59 17.72
C LEU A 7 6.93 -47.80 17.43
N ASN A 8 6.57 -48.90 16.79
CA ASN A 8 5.18 -49.22 16.48
C ASN A 8 4.36 -49.54 17.76
N HIS A 9 4.98 -50.18 18.77
CA HIS A 9 4.37 -50.39 20.06
C HIS A 9 4.17 -49.10 20.83
N ALA A 10 5.18 -48.23 20.87
CA ALA A 10 5.08 -46.89 21.47
C ALA A 10 4.01 -45.99 20.80
N GLN A 11 3.90 -46.06 19.49
CA GLN A 11 2.83 -45.33 18.75
C GLN A 11 1.43 -45.87 19.09
N LYS A 12 1.26 -47.19 19.26
CA LYS A 12 -0.02 -47.79 19.70
C LYS A 12 -0.39 -47.41 21.12
N LEU A 13 0.59 -47.32 22.01
CA LEU A 13 0.38 -46.84 23.39
C LEU A 13 -0.03 -45.36 23.40
N LEU A 14 0.61 -44.53 22.61
CA LEU A 14 0.24 -43.12 22.44
C LEU A 14 -1.23 -42.94 22.07
N ILE A 15 -1.73 -43.70 21.09
CA ILE A 15 -3.13 -43.66 20.66
C ILE A 15 -4.08 -44.09 21.79
N GLY A 16 -3.65 -45.07 22.65
CA GLY A 16 -4.43 -45.53 23.80
C GLY A 16 -4.49 -44.54 24.96
N PHE A 17 -3.49 -43.67 25.11
CA PHE A 17 -3.40 -42.69 26.20
C PHE A 17 -3.92 -41.29 25.85
N GLU A 18 -4.20 -40.99 24.57
CA GLU A 18 -4.81 -39.72 24.16
C GLU A 18 -6.16 -39.46 24.83
N ALA A 19 -6.89 -40.52 25.21
CA ALA A 19 -8.17 -40.43 25.91
C ALA A 19 -8.09 -39.90 27.35
N ASP A 20 -6.91 -40.03 28.00
CA ASP A 20 -6.72 -39.68 29.42
C ASP A 20 -5.73 -38.51 29.65
N SER A 21 -5.46 -37.71 28.64
CA SER A 21 -4.55 -36.53 28.72
C SER A 21 -3.12 -36.86 29.16
N ILE A 22 -2.66 -38.10 29.03
CA ILE A 22 -1.30 -38.52 29.33
C ILE A 22 -0.53 -38.63 27.99
N ASN A 23 0.31 -37.65 27.70
CA ASN A 23 1.19 -37.72 26.54
C ASN A 23 2.34 -38.68 26.77
N ALA A 24 2.36 -39.82 26.07
CA ALA A 24 3.50 -40.70 26.05
C ALA A 24 4.61 -40.14 25.16
N PHE A 25 5.80 -40.04 25.70
CA PHE A 25 6.96 -39.46 25.00
C PHE A 25 7.77 -40.57 24.33
N ILE A 26 8.05 -40.45 23.02
CA ILE A 26 8.89 -41.40 22.30
C ILE A 26 10.34 -40.92 22.34
N LEU A 27 11.17 -41.55 23.12
CA LEU A 27 12.59 -41.19 23.27
C LEU A 27 13.50 -41.68 22.13
N ALA A 28 12.93 -42.25 21.07
CA ALA A 28 13.70 -42.81 19.96
C ALA A 28 14.74 -41.87 19.35
N SER A 29 14.45 -40.55 19.31
CA SER A 29 15.41 -39.55 18.83
C SER A 29 16.63 -39.36 19.76
N HIS A 30 16.46 -39.61 21.08
CA HIS A 30 17.52 -39.48 22.07
C HIS A 30 18.30 -40.77 22.28
N LEU A 31 17.71 -41.90 21.88
CA LEU A 31 18.35 -43.18 21.88
C LEU A 31 19.13 -43.50 20.58
N SER A 32 19.21 -42.48 19.66
CA SER A 32 19.89 -42.63 18.35
C SER A 32 21.39 -42.97 18.44
N SER A 33 22.03 -42.77 19.60
CA SER A 33 23.41 -43.14 19.85
C SER A 33 23.58 -44.64 20.25
N LEU A 34 22.46 -45.31 20.52
CA LEU A 34 22.49 -46.75 20.88
C LEU A 34 22.47 -47.60 19.60
N LYS A 35 23.04 -48.80 19.72
CA LYS A 35 22.95 -49.80 18.65
C LYS A 35 21.47 -50.19 18.43
N ASP A 36 21.16 -50.66 17.22
CA ASP A 36 19.84 -51.23 16.91
C ASP A 36 19.38 -52.18 18.03
N LYS A 37 18.11 -52.01 18.49
CA LYS A 37 17.47 -52.70 19.60
C LYS A 37 17.93 -52.31 21.01
N GLY A 38 18.65 -51.20 21.17
CA GLY A 38 18.91 -50.60 22.48
C GLY A 38 17.61 -50.10 23.13
N ASP A 39 17.45 -50.28 24.43
CA ASP A 39 16.32 -49.78 25.22
C ASP A 39 16.78 -48.77 26.27
N PHE A 40 15.86 -48.35 27.14
CA PHE A 40 16.17 -47.45 28.24
C PHE A 40 17.27 -47.94 29.17
N SER A 41 17.34 -49.23 29.45
CA SER A 41 18.40 -49.78 30.28
C SER A 41 19.77 -49.62 29.62
N ASN A 42 19.87 -49.89 28.31
CA ASN A 42 21.11 -49.67 27.57
C ASN A 42 21.51 -48.20 27.53
N TRP A 43 20.52 -47.28 27.49
CA TRP A 43 20.80 -45.84 27.56
C TRP A 43 21.34 -45.45 28.95
N MET A 44 20.71 -45.97 30.05
CA MET A 44 21.15 -45.70 31.40
C MET A 44 22.59 -46.18 31.61
N ASP A 45 22.90 -47.41 31.24
CA ASP A 45 24.25 -47.99 31.32
C ASP A 45 25.28 -47.12 30.54
N ALA A 46 24.91 -46.61 29.39
CA ALA A 46 25.76 -45.76 28.56
C ALA A 46 25.94 -44.31 29.11
N ASN A 47 25.14 -43.91 30.07
CA ASN A 47 25.16 -42.60 30.69
C ASN A 47 25.39 -42.62 32.21
N ASP A 48 26.07 -43.66 32.69
CA ASP A 48 26.50 -43.86 34.11
C ASP A 48 25.29 -43.84 35.09
N ASP A 49 24.17 -44.42 34.71
CA ASP A 49 22.91 -44.45 35.48
C ASP A 49 22.41 -43.06 35.93
N ASP A 50 22.72 -42.00 35.17
CA ASP A 50 22.34 -40.65 35.52
C ASP A 50 20.87 -40.35 35.18
N ILE A 51 19.99 -40.63 36.12
CA ILE A 51 18.55 -40.32 36.04
C ILE A 51 18.31 -38.81 35.89
N GLY A 52 19.16 -37.95 36.49
CA GLY A 52 19.03 -36.47 36.37
C GLY A 52 19.22 -36.03 34.95
N LYS A 53 20.21 -36.58 34.25
CA LYS A 53 20.42 -36.32 32.81
C LYS A 53 19.24 -36.76 31.95
N PHE A 54 18.67 -37.95 32.27
CA PHE A 54 17.48 -38.41 31.59
C PHE A 54 16.28 -37.49 31.81
N MET A 55 16.00 -37.13 33.06
CA MET A 55 14.91 -36.22 33.41
C MET A 55 15.07 -34.86 32.76
N SER A 56 16.29 -34.33 32.72
CA SER A 56 16.58 -33.05 32.01
C SER A 56 16.31 -33.09 30.50
N LEU A 57 16.63 -34.23 29.85
CA LEU A 57 16.28 -34.42 28.42
C LEU A 57 14.77 -34.53 28.23
N VAL A 58 14.08 -35.27 29.09
CA VAL A 58 12.61 -35.38 29.03
C VAL A 58 11.94 -34.06 29.29
N GLU A 59 12.35 -33.29 30.29
CA GLU A 59 11.80 -31.96 30.60
C GLU A 59 12.04 -30.97 29.47
N THR A 60 13.26 -30.92 28.92
CA THR A 60 13.59 -30.01 27.83
C THR A 60 12.75 -30.28 26.59
N ASP A 61 12.58 -31.52 26.21
CA ASP A 61 11.78 -31.91 25.06
C ASP A 61 10.28 -31.78 25.31
N TRP A 62 9.84 -32.00 26.55
CA TRP A 62 8.44 -31.89 26.94
C TRP A 62 7.98 -30.40 26.98
N ILE A 63 8.83 -29.56 27.57
CA ILE A 63 8.56 -28.10 27.63
C ILE A 63 8.55 -27.49 26.25
N ASN A 64 9.37 -27.97 25.31
CA ASN A 64 9.48 -27.44 23.96
C ASN A 64 8.50 -28.08 22.95
N LYS A 65 7.82 -29.15 23.29
CA LYS A 65 6.88 -29.80 22.37
C LYS A 65 5.53 -29.13 22.44
N LYS A 66 5.25 -28.27 21.43
CA LYS A 66 3.92 -27.71 21.24
C LYS A 66 2.91 -28.84 21.01
N SER A 67 1.72 -28.78 21.63
CA SER A 67 0.65 -29.74 21.33
C SER A 67 0.33 -29.69 19.81
N PRO A 68 -0.22 -30.80 19.26
CA PRO A 68 -0.67 -30.78 17.85
C PRO A 68 -1.58 -29.62 17.52
N GLU A 69 -2.46 -29.22 18.44
CA GLU A 69 -3.33 -28.07 18.33
C GLU A 69 -2.53 -26.75 18.29
N GLN A 70 -1.56 -26.59 19.20
CA GLN A 70 -0.71 -25.41 19.22
C GLN A 70 0.16 -25.33 17.96
N ALA A 71 0.68 -26.46 17.50
CA ALA A 71 1.43 -26.52 16.23
C ALA A 71 0.54 -26.15 15.03
N TYR A 72 -0.74 -26.54 15.06
CA TYR A 72 -1.73 -26.15 14.06
C TYR A 72 -2.00 -24.63 14.10
N LEU A 73 -2.25 -24.08 15.30
CA LEU A 73 -2.48 -22.63 15.46
C LEU A 73 -1.28 -21.81 14.95
N ASP A 74 -0.07 -22.22 15.30
CA ASP A 74 1.17 -21.56 14.86
C ASP A 74 1.35 -21.65 13.33
N LYS A 75 1.08 -22.82 12.74
CA LYS A 75 1.16 -23.04 11.29
C LYS A 75 0.27 -22.08 10.51
N PHE A 76 -0.90 -21.75 11.05
CA PHE A 76 -1.85 -20.81 10.44
C PHE A 76 -1.72 -19.38 10.97
N GLY A 77 -0.74 -19.11 11.84
CA GLY A 77 -0.52 -17.77 12.41
C GLY A 77 -1.66 -17.31 13.32
N ILE A 78 -2.42 -18.23 13.90
CA ILE A 78 -3.54 -17.92 14.80
C ILE A 78 -2.97 -17.46 16.14
N LYS A 79 -3.34 -16.23 16.52
CA LYS A 79 -2.88 -15.58 17.75
C LYS A 79 -4.08 -15.12 18.58
N SER A 80 -3.89 -15.00 19.89
CA SER A 80 -4.89 -14.36 20.75
C SER A 80 -4.89 -12.86 20.58
N ALA A 81 -6.02 -12.20 20.88
CA ALA A 81 -6.08 -10.73 20.91
C ALA A 81 -5.07 -10.11 21.89
N LYS A 82 -4.77 -10.81 23.01
CA LYS A 82 -3.75 -10.36 23.96
C LYS A 82 -2.36 -10.32 23.32
N GLN A 83 -1.98 -11.39 22.59
CA GLN A 83 -0.71 -11.42 21.85
C GLN A 83 -0.62 -10.30 20.81
N LEU A 84 -1.73 -10.01 20.11
CA LEU A 84 -1.78 -8.89 19.15
C LEU A 84 -1.60 -7.54 19.85
N PHE A 85 -2.22 -7.35 21.02
CA PHE A 85 -2.12 -6.11 21.80
C PHE A 85 -0.71 -5.84 22.33
N GLU A 86 0.06 -6.90 22.59
CA GLU A 86 1.46 -6.84 23.07
C GLU A 86 2.47 -6.66 21.92
N MET A 87 2.01 -6.65 20.65
CA MET A 87 2.88 -6.43 19.49
C MET A 87 3.05 -4.94 19.21
N ASP A 88 4.29 -4.51 19.08
CA ASP A 88 4.62 -3.18 18.59
C ASP A 88 4.62 -3.19 17.05
N PHE A 89 3.96 -2.20 16.45
CA PHE A 89 3.96 -1.97 15.03
C PHE A 89 4.54 -0.59 14.74
N GLU A 90 5.36 -0.50 13.69
CA GLU A 90 5.78 0.80 13.16
C GLU A 90 4.55 1.60 12.71
N PRO A 91 4.55 2.93 12.92
CA PRO A 91 3.48 3.79 12.42
C PRO A 91 3.30 3.65 10.91
N LEU A 92 2.06 3.77 10.46
CA LEU A 92 1.74 3.75 9.04
C LEU A 92 2.54 4.84 8.30
N GLN A 93 3.29 4.43 7.29
CA GLN A 93 4.10 5.32 6.47
C GLN A 93 3.39 5.62 5.16
N PHE A 94 3.61 6.82 4.61
CA PHE A 94 3.05 7.25 3.34
C PHE A 94 4.15 7.63 2.36
N LEU A 95 3.97 7.30 1.08
CA LEU A 95 4.78 7.80 -0.03
C LEU A 95 4.26 9.17 -0.52
N TYR A 96 2.98 9.42 -0.31
CA TYR A 96 2.34 10.72 -0.43
C TYR A 96 1.34 10.85 0.72
N ASP A 97 1.55 11.81 1.59
CA ASP A 97 0.82 11.92 2.85
C ASP A 97 -0.70 11.95 2.67
N GLY A 98 -1.38 11.13 3.45
CA GLY A 98 -2.84 10.97 3.40
C GLY A 98 -3.42 10.38 2.11
N LEU A 99 -2.59 10.06 1.08
CA LEU A 99 -3.07 9.54 -0.22
C LEU A 99 -2.50 8.17 -0.59
N ILE A 100 -1.19 7.98 -0.44
CA ILE A 100 -0.53 6.76 -0.90
C ILE A 100 0.24 6.12 0.27
N PRO A 101 -0.33 5.09 0.91
CA PRO A 101 0.41 4.30 1.90
C PRO A 101 1.66 3.68 1.26
N SER A 102 2.71 3.51 2.07
CA SER A 102 4.00 2.96 1.59
C SER A 102 3.93 1.49 1.18
N VAL A 103 2.92 0.77 1.65
CA VAL A 103 2.66 -0.64 1.31
C VAL A 103 1.19 -0.81 0.99
N GLY A 104 0.90 -1.58 -0.06
CA GLY A 104 -0.46 -1.96 -0.42
C GLY A 104 -0.87 -1.57 -1.83
N LEU A 105 -2.14 -1.84 -2.16
CA LEU A 105 -2.72 -1.61 -3.48
C LEU A 105 -3.59 -0.35 -3.47
N THR A 106 -3.19 0.65 -4.26
CA THR A 106 -3.97 1.87 -4.52
C THR A 106 -4.60 1.81 -5.91
N LEU A 107 -5.90 2.01 -5.98
CA LEU A 107 -6.66 2.13 -7.23
C LEU A 107 -6.87 3.60 -7.57
N LEU A 108 -6.36 4.06 -8.72
CA LEU A 108 -6.67 5.37 -9.30
C LEU A 108 -7.65 5.20 -10.46
N ALA A 109 -8.85 5.69 -10.29
CA ALA A 109 -9.92 5.52 -11.26
C ALA A 109 -10.47 6.86 -11.78
N ALA A 110 -10.76 6.92 -13.07
CA ALA A 110 -11.42 8.06 -13.71
C ALA A 110 -11.90 7.70 -15.12
N LEU A 111 -12.74 8.57 -15.68
CA LEU A 111 -13.10 8.49 -17.09
C LEU A 111 -11.87 8.62 -18.00
N PRO A 112 -11.90 8.11 -19.24
CA PRO A 112 -10.84 8.35 -20.22
C PRO A 112 -10.59 9.86 -20.42
N LYS A 113 -9.32 10.24 -20.61
CA LYS A 113 -8.88 11.62 -20.88
C LYS A 113 -9.06 12.63 -19.72
N THR A 114 -9.34 12.16 -18.50
CA THR A 114 -9.44 13.01 -17.29
C THR A 114 -8.07 13.48 -16.76
N GLY A 115 -6.96 12.89 -17.22
CA GLY A 115 -5.63 13.30 -16.77
C GLY A 115 -4.96 12.35 -15.76
N LYS A 116 -5.44 11.10 -15.62
CA LYS A 116 -4.85 10.10 -14.70
C LYS A 116 -3.33 9.97 -14.82
N SER A 117 -2.82 9.84 -16.05
CA SER A 117 -1.37 9.72 -16.30
C SER A 117 -0.59 10.98 -15.88
N TRP A 118 -1.20 12.16 -15.94
CA TRP A 118 -0.60 13.37 -15.40
C TRP A 118 -0.55 13.36 -13.88
N LEU A 119 -1.62 12.89 -13.22
CA LEU A 119 -1.65 12.80 -11.76
C LEU A 119 -0.60 11.80 -11.26
N VAL A 120 -0.48 10.61 -11.86
CA VAL A 120 0.55 9.64 -11.42
C VAL A 120 1.97 10.14 -11.64
N LEU A 121 2.22 10.93 -12.68
CA LEU A 121 3.53 11.58 -12.88
C LEU A 121 3.78 12.68 -11.84
N ASN A 122 2.77 13.46 -11.44
CA ASN A 122 2.91 14.42 -10.33
C ASN A 122 3.20 13.73 -9.00
N LEU A 123 2.50 12.63 -8.70
CA LEU A 123 2.79 11.81 -7.53
C LEU A 123 4.22 11.26 -7.59
N SER A 124 4.65 10.78 -8.78
CA SER A 124 6.02 10.29 -8.99
C SER A 124 7.07 11.39 -8.77
N LYS A 125 6.80 12.62 -9.22
CA LYS A 125 7.68 13.77 -8.98
C LYS A 125 7.86 14.05 -7.47
N HIS A 126 6.77 14.03 -6.73
CA HIS A 126 6.82 14.20 -5.28
C HIS A 126 7.63 13.09 -4.61
N MET A 127 7.38 11.84 -4.97
CA MET A 127 8.12 10.68 -4.46
C MET A 127 9.60 10.77 -4.80
N ASP A 128 9.96 11.15 -6.04
CA ASP A 128 11.35 11.35 -6.48
C ASP A 128 12.05 12.43 -5.64
N ALA A 129 11.38 13.54 -5.37
CA ALA A 129 11.90 14.60 -4.51
C ALA A 129 12.12 14.15 -3.05
N CYS A 130 11.33 13.18 -2.58
CA CYS A 130 11.50 12.55 -1.27
C CYS A 130 12.50 11.38 -1.27
N GLY A 131 13.19 11.11 -2.38
CA GLY A 131 14.14 10.00 -2.50
C GLY A 131 13.52 8.62 -2.64
N VAL A 132 12.23 8.53 -2.98
CA VAL A 132 11.50 7.28 -3.17
C VAL A 132 11.65 6.80 -4.61
N SER A 133 12.17 5.59 -4.79
CA SER A 133 12.29 4.96 -6.12
C SER A 133 10.94 4.51 -6.65
N VAL A 134 10.59 5.02 -7.84
CA VAL A 134 9.33 4.74 -8.53
C VAL A 134 9.61 4.03 -9.86
N HIS A 135 8.82 3.01 -10.19
CA HIS A 135 8.79 2.44 -11.53
C HIS A 135 7.43 2.68 -12.18
N TYR A 136 7.44 3.38 -13.33
CA TYR A 136 6.24 3.69 -14.10
C TYR A 136 6.11 2.79 -15.33
N LEU A 137 5.14 1.87 -15.28
CA LEU A 137 4.78 1.00 -16.39
C LEU A 137 3.72 1.70 -17.23
N ALA A 138 4.17 2.33 -18.32
CA ALA A 138 3.35 3.10 -19.24
C ALA A 138 2.87 2.21 -20.40
N ALA A 139 1.70 1.59 -20.27
CA ALA A 139 1.20 0.63 -21.25
C ALA A 139 0.50 1.30 -22.46
N GLU A 140 0.00 2.53 -22.28
CA GLU A 140 -0.74 3.24 -23.34
C GLU A 140 0.09 4.32 -24.06
N ASP A 141 1.26 4.67 -23.51
CA ASP A 141 2.14 5.69 -24.08
C ASP A 141 3.34 5.09 -24.78
N ASN A 142 3.73 5.68 -25.92
CA ASN A 142 5.04 5.48 -26.51
C ASN A 142 6.08 6.39 -25.82
N GLU A 143 7.37 6.09 -26.02
CA GLU A 143 8.48 6.83 -25.40
C GLU A 143 8.45 8.33 -25.70
N ARG A 144 8.08 8.74 -26.93
CA ARG A 144 8.01 10.16 -27.30
C ARG A 144 6.99 10.90 -26.42
N ARG A 145 5.76 10.40 -26.33
CA ARG A 145 4.71 11.00 -25.52
C ARG A 145 5.04 10.99 -24.03
N LEU A 146 5.63 9.88 -23.57
CA LEU A 146 6.08 9.76 -22.19
C LEU A 146 7.17 10.79 -21.88
N LYS A 147 8.15 10.97 -22.78
CA LYS A 147 9.19 11.99 -22.64
C LYS A 147 8.58 13.39 -22.54
N ASP A 148 7.70 13.77 -23.48
CA ASP A 148 7.04 15.08 -23.47
C ASP A 148 6.33 15.36 -22.14
N ARG A 149 5.67 14.36 -21.54
CA ARG A 149 5.00 14.46 -20.24
C ARG A 149 5.98 14.56 -19.06
N ILE A 150 7.02 13.75 -19.08
CA ILE A 150 8.05 13.80 -18.02
C ILE A 150 8.74 15.16 -18.05
N GLU A 151 9.13 15.68 -19.20
CA GLU A 151 9.74 16.98 -19.34
C GLU A 151 8.81 18.11 -18.87
N ALA A 152 7.50 17.99 -19.09
CA ALA A 152 6.54 18.96 -18.61
C ALA A 152 6.35 18.94 -17.08
N VAL A 153 6.34 17.75 -16.47
CA VAL A 153 6.11 17.59 -15.03
C VAL A 153 7.39 17.84 -14.22
N PHE A 154 8.52 17.26 -14.67
CA PHE A 154 9.79 17.33 -13.97
C PHE A 154 10.64 18.48 -14.56
N THR A 155 10.88 19.50 -13.78
CA THR A 155 11.64 20.69 -14.23
C THR A 155 13.15 20.51 -14.23
N SER A 156 13.69 19.49 -13.53
CA SER A 156 15.12 19.16 -13.44
C SER A 156 15.32 17.81 -12.75
N ASP A 157 16.54 17.34 -12.72
CA ASP A 157 17.16 16.30 -11.88
C ASP A 157 16.23 15.16 -11.40
N ILE A 158 15.87 14.25 -12.32
CA ILE A 158 15.11 13.03 -12.03
C ILE A 158 16.11 11.95 -11.59
N ARG A 159 15.97 11.42 -10.36
CA ARG A 159 16.93 10.47 -9.79
C ARG A 159 16.35 9.09 -9.51
N HIS A 160 15.06 9.05 -9.18
CA HIS A 160 14.44 7.86 -8.61
C HIS A 160 13.26 7.36 -9.45
N LEU A 161 13.06 7.88 -10.66
CA LEU A 161 12.03 7.43 -11.59
C LEU A 161 12.63 6.57 -12.69
N THR A 162 12.18 5.33 -12.79
CA THR A 162 12.40 4.44 -13.91
C THR A 162 11.10 4.21 -14.68
N TYR A 163 11.17 3.83 -15.94
CA TYR A 163 9.96 3.61 -16.74
C TYR A 163 10.07 2.39 -17.66
N HIS A 164 8.89 1.87 -18.05
CA HIS A 164 8.74 0.88 -19.11
C HIS A 164 7.65 1.36 -20.08
N ALA A 165 8.03 1.91 -21.22
CA ALA A 165 7.11 2.27 -22.30
C ALA A 165 6.79 1.03 -23.14
N VAL A 166 5.69 0.36 -22.82
CA VAL A 166 5.33 -0.96 -23.37
C VAL A 166 5.20 -0.95 -24.90
N MET A 167 4.66 0.14 -25.47
CA MET A 167 4.50 0.29 -26.93
C MET A 167 5.84 0.39 -27.69
N SER A 168 6.91 0.74 -27.02
CA SER A 168 8.26 0.85 -27.59
C SER A 168 9.16 -0.33 -27.22
N ALA A 169 8.67 -1.24 -26.39
CA ALA A 169 9.44 -2.38 -25.90
C ALA A 169 9.59 -3.47 -27.00
N LYS A 170 10.75 -4.16 -26.98
CA LYS A 170 11.02 -5.28 -27.91
C LYS A 170 10.18 -6.52 -27.63
N HIS A 171 9.72 -6.69 -26.42
CA HIS A 171 8.94 -7.83 -25.98
C HIS A 171 7.57 -7.36 -25.46
N PRO A 172 6.50 -8.12 -25.69
CA PRO A 172 5.18 -7.80 -25.17
C PRO A 172 5.17 -7.86 -23.65
N LEU A 173 4.34 -7.03 -23.04
CA LEU A 173 4.12 -7.05 -21.60
C LEU A 173 3.46 -8.38 -21.20
N PRO A 174 4.00 -9.12 -20.22
CA PRO A 174 3.36 -10.31 -19.69
C PRO A 174 2.00 -10.00 -19.08
N ARG A 175 1.12 -11.02 -19.00
CA ARG A 175 -0.23 -10.90 -18.46
C ARG A 175 -0.52 -11.96 -17.39
N GLY A 176 -1.49 -11.70 -16.52
CA GLY A 176 -1.89 -12.64 -15.47
C GLY A 176 -0.75 -12.95 -14.51
N GLN A 177 -0.50 -14.21 -14.26
CA GLN A 177 0.54 -14.65 -13.31
C GLN A 177 1.96 -14.24 -13.77
N ASP A 178 2.22 -14.25 -15.07
CA ASP A 178 3.50 -13.80 -15.61
C ASP A 178 3.72 -12.30 -15.43
N ALA A 179 2.63 -11.50 -15.40
CA ALA A 179 2.72 -10.08 -15.08
C ALA A 179 3.11 -9.86 -13.62
N LEU A 180 2.58 -10.66 -12.68
CA LEU A 180 2.97 -10.57 -11.27
C LEU A 180 4.46 -10.89 -11.08
N PHE A 181 4.94 -11.93 -11.76
CA PHE A 181 6.36 -12.27 -11.75
C PHE A 181 7.20 -11.13 -12.34
N HIS A 182 6.77 -10.56 -13.47
CA HIS A 182 7.45 -9.42 -14.11
C HIS A 182 7.52 -8.21 -13.15
N ILE A 183 6.42 -7.83 -12.51
CA ILE A 183 6.36 -6.73 -11.52
C ILE A 183 7.35 -7.01 -10.36
N GLU A 184 7.40 -8.24 -9.86
CA GLU A 184 8.34 -8.62 -8.81
C GLU A 184 9.80 -8.48 -9.25
N GLN A 185 10.16 -8.94 -10.47
CA GLN A 185 11.52 -8.80 -10.98
C GLN A 185 11.90 -7.33 -11.19
N VAL A 186 10.96 -6.52 -11.70
CA VAL A 186 11.15 -5.09 -11.87
C VAL A 186 11.36 -4.40 -10.52
N ALA A 187 10.52 -4.69 -9.52
CA ALA A 187 10.67 -4.13 -8.17
C ALA A 187 12.06 -4.43 -7.58
N LYS A 188 12.51 -5.69 -7.69
CA LYS A 188 13.82 -6.13 -7.20
C LYS A 188 14.97 -5.50 -7.99
N GLY A 189 14.87 -5.46 -9.32
CA GLY A 189 15.92 -4.97 -10.21
C GLY A 189 16.12 -3.46 -10.16
N THR A 190 15.05 -2.70 -9.94
CA THR A 190 15.08 -1.23 -9.87
C THR A 190 15.14 -0.68 -8.43
N GLY A 191 14.90 -1.54 -7.43
CA GLY A 191 14.75 -1.11 -6.04
C GLY A 191 13.49 -0.27 -5.80
N ALA A 192 12.50 -0.35 -6.70
CA ALA A 192 11.30 0.47 -6.61
C ALA A 192 10.52 0.22 -5.32
N LYS A 193 10.14 1.31 -4.64
CA LYS A 193 9.22 1.32 -3.50
C LYS A 193 7.79 1.61 -3.91
N CYS A 194 7.59 2.11 -5.12
CA CYS A 194 6.29 2.29 -5.74
C CYS A 194 6.34 1.78 -7.18
N ILE A 195 5.35 0.96 -7.57
CA ILE A 195 5.13 0.58 -8.97
C ILE A 195 3.79 1.15 -9.42
N ILE A 196 3.81 1.85 -10.53
CA ILE A 196 2.61 2.41 -11.16
C ILE A 196 2.31 1.64 -12.44
N VAL A 197 1.10 1.12 -12.56
CA VAL A 197 0.63 0.38 -13.74
C VAL A 197 -0.44 1.21 -14.46
N ASP A 198 -0.10 1.80 -15.57
CA ASP A 198 -1.00 2.65 -16.36
C ASP A 198 -1.19 2.07 -17.79
N THR A 199 -2.20 1.28 -18.02
CA THR A 199 -3.33 0.94 -17.18
C THR A 199 -3.35 -0.54 -16.78
N ILE A 200 -4.12 -0.87 -15.74
CA ILE A 200 -4.24 -2.24 -15.20
C ILE A 200 -4.67 -3.25 -16.27
N GLN A 201 -5.50 -2.83 -17.23
CA GLN A 201 -5.99 -3.68 -18.32
C GLN A 201 -4.87 -4.31 -19.15
N SER A 202 -3.69 -3.69 -19.17
CA SER A 202 -2.54 -4.17 -19.93
C SER A 202 -1.93 -5.44 -19.36
N ILE A 203 -2.08 -5.67 -18.06
CA ILE A 203 -1.51 -6.81 -17.34
C ILE A 203 -2.52 -7.89 -16.96
N LEU A 204 -3.81 -7.57 -17.00
CA LEU A 204 -4.86 -8.55 -16.71
C LEU A 204 -4.95 -9.59 -17.84
N ASN A 205 -5.34 -10.82 -17.49
CA ASN A 205 -5.60 -11.85 -18.49
C ASN A 205 -6.66 -11.40 -19.49
N PRO A 206 -6.42 -11.52 -20.80
CA PRO A 206 -7.44 -11.34 -21.81
C PRO A 206 -8.36 -12.55 -21.77
N SER A 207 -9.34 -12.60 -20.86
CA SER A 207 -10.33 -13.65 -20.87
C SER A 207 -11.21 -13.48 -22.10
N ALA A 208 -11.34 -14.55 -22.90
CA ALA A 208 -12.25 -14.62 -23.99
C ALA A 208 -13.68 -14.27 -23.51
N ASN A 209 -14.20 -13.17 -24.01
CA ASN A 209 -15.61 -12.75 -24.08
C ASN A 209 -16.50 -12.69 -22.82
N ASN A 210 -16.12 -13.22 -21.64
CA ASN A 210 -16.86 -13.06 -20.38
C ASN A 210 -15.89 -13.18 -19.20
N LYS A 211 -15.30 -12.06 -18.76
CA LYS A 211 -14.63 -12.04 -17.44
C LYS A 211 -15.69 -12.30 -16.39
N ASN A 212 -15.63 -13.47 -15.75
CA ASN A 212 -16.32 -13.67 -14.49
C ASN A 212 -15.79 -12.64 -13.50
N TYR A 213 -16.69 -11.96 -12.82
CA TYR A 213 -16.43 -11.03 -11.72
C TYR A 213 -15.33 -11.57 -10.77
N ASP A 214 -15.40 -12.84 -10.41
CA ASP A 214 -14.48 -13.52 -9.51
C ASP A 214 -13.01 -13.49 -10.00
N GLN A 215 -12.76 -13.71 -11.28
CA GLN A 215 -11.39 -13.68 -11.85
C GLN A 215 -10.75 -12.29 -11.76
N THR A 216 -11.56 -11.25 -11.95
CA THR A 216 -11.04 -9.88 -11.83
C THR A 216 -10.66 -9.58 -10.37
N VAL A 217 -11.49 -10.00 -9.42
CA VAL A 217 -11.21 -9.86 -7.98
C VAL A 217 -9.94 -10.62 -7.59
N GLU A 218 -9.77 -11.84 -8.08
CA GLU A 218 -8.58 -12.66 -7.83
C GLU A 218 -7.29 -12.00 -8.37
N GLU A 219 -7.34 -11.40 -9.56
CA GLU A 219 -6.19 -10.70 -10.15
C GLU A 219 -5.78 -9.46 -9.33
N TYR A 220 -6.76 -8.67 -8.83
CA TYR A 220 -6.47 -7.53 -7.96
C TYR A 220 -5.98 -7.98 -6.57
N ASP A 221 -6.54 -9.07 -6.01
CA ASP A 221 -6.08 -9.63 -4.74
C ASP A 221 -4.65 -10.17 -4.84
N ALA A 222 -4.30 -10.76 -5.99
CA ALA A 222 -2.93 -11.20 -6.25
C ALA A 222 -1.93 -10.03 -6.28
N LEU A 223 -2.31 -8.89 -6.88
CA LEU A 223 -1.49 -7.66 -6.84
C LEU A 223 -1.37 -7.10 -5.42
N ARG A 224 -2.46 -7.07 -4.66
CA ARG A 224 -2.45 -6.65 -3.25
C ARG A 224 -1.51 -7.53 -2.43
N LYS A 225 -1.63 -8.86 -2.54
CA LYS A 225 -0.73 -9.81 -1.87
C LYS A 225 0.73 -9.63 -2.29
N LEU A 226 0.98 -9.33 -3.57
CA LEU A 226 2.33 -9.04 -4.07
C LEU A 226 2.88 -7.76 -3.43
N ALA A 227 2.10 -6.69 -3.34
CA ALA A 227 2.49 -5.42 -2.71
C ALA A 227 2.93 -5.65 -1.25
N HIS A 228 2.12 -6.37 -0.46
CA HIS A 228 2.45 -6.71 0.93
C HIS A 228 3.69 -7.60 1.04
N ARG A 229 3.81 -8.63 0.19
CA ARG A 229 4.96 -9.54 0.21
C ARG A 229 6.28 -8.82 -0.10
N LEU A 230 6.25 -7.81 -0.97
CA LEU A 230 7.42 -7.02 -1.34
C LEU A 230 7.65 -5.81 -0.43
N GLY A 231 6.67 -5.43 0.40
CA GLY A 231 6.73 -4.22 1.22
C GLY A 231 6.79 -2.94 0.36
N ILE A 232 5.96 -2.84 -0.69
CA ILE A 232 5.90 -1.71 -1.62
C ILE A 232 4.47 -1.24 -1.86
N ALA A 233 4.32 -0.02 -2.38
CA ALA A 233 3.07 0.45 -2.93
C ALA A 233 2.92 0.00 -4.39
N ILE A 234 1.72 -0.43 -4.78
CA ILE A 234 1.35 -0.63 -6.18
C ILE A 234 0.16 0.28 -6.49
N ILE A 235 0.33 1.20 -7.43
CA ILE A 235 -0.75 2.07 -7.91
C ILE A 235 -1.23 1.54 -9.25
N VAL A 236 -2.51 1.19 -9.36
CA VAL A 236 -3.11 0.74 -10.61
C VAL A 236 -4.07 1.79 -11.15
N VAL A 237 -3.87 2.19 -12.40
CA VAL A 237 -4.75 3.13 -13.09
C VAL A 237 -5.85 2.34 -13.80
N HIS A 238 -7.10 2.73 -13.54
CA HIS A 238 -8.29 2.08 -14.08
C HIS A 238 -9.20 3.07 -14.83
N HIS A 239 -9.80 2.61 -15.94
CA HIS A 239 -10.79 3.39 -16.68
C HIS A 239 -12.20 3.09 -16.17
N CYS A 240 -12.89 4.12 -15.67
CA CYS A 240 -14.31 4.03 -15.34
C CYS A 240 -15.15 3.92 -16.62
N LYS A 241 -16.28 3.21 -16.54
CA LYS A 241 -17.32 3.26 -17.57
C LYS A 241 -18.13 4.55 -17.43
N LYS A 242 -18.55 5.12 -18.55
CA LYS A 242 -19.55 6.20 -18.52
C LYS A 242 -20.85 5.64 -17.95
N SER A 243 -21.32 6.15 -16.81
CA SER A 243 -22.67 5.93 -16.34
C SER A 243 -23.59 6.91 -17.03
N SER A 244 -24.75 6.45 -17.48
CA SER A 244 -25.79 7.31 -18.04
C SER A 244 -26.52 8.12 -16.96
N ASP A 245 -26.41 7.69 -15.68
CA ASP A 245 -27.06 8.37 -14.56
C ASP A 245 -26.15 9.42 -13.93
N VAL A 246 -26.57 10.67 -14.03
CA VAL A 246 -25.89 11.83 -13.46
C VAL A 246 -25.86 11.79 -11.92
N ALA A 247 -26.78 11.04 -11.30
CA ALA A 247 -26.92 10.96 -9.85
C ALA A 247 -26.04 9.88 -9.18
N THR A 248 -25.28 9.09 -9.95
CA THR A 248 -24.43 8.03 -9.40
C THR A 248 -23.22 8.61 -8.68
N ALA A 249 -23.00 8.20 -7.43
CA ALA A 249 -21.85 8.64 -6.65
C ALA A 249 -20.52 8.32 -7.38
N PRO A 250 -19.46 9.15 -7.26
CA PRO A 250 -18.19 8.94 -7.96
C PRO A 250 -17.59 7.54 -7.74
N LEU A 251 -17.69 7.02 -6.53
CA LEU A 251 -17.29 5.66 -6.18
C LEU A 251 -18.12 4.59 -6.93
N GLU A 252 -19.41 4.79 -7.11
CA GLU A 252 -20.27 3.86 -7.85
C GLU A 252 -19.97 3.85 -9.35
N LYS A 253 -19.44 4.95 -9.92
CA LYS A 253 -18.98 4.99 -11.32
C LYS A 253 -17.74 4.12 -11.55
N VAL A 254 -16.93 3.91 -10.52
CA VAL A 254 -15.82 2.94 -10.48
C VAL A 254 -16.37 1.53 -10.31
N ILE A 255 -17.45 1.42 -9.57
CA ILE A 255 -18.11 0.21 -9.05
C ILE A 255 -18.91 -0.54 -10.14
N GLY A 256 -18.66 -0.37 -11.40
CA GLY A 256 -19.08 -1.39 -12.36
C GLY A 256 -18.58 -2.81 -12.01
N SER A 257 -17.78 -2.93 -10.94
CA SER A 257 -17.37 -4.18 -10.28
C SER A 257 -17.09 -3.93 -8.79
N ILE A 258 -18.09 -4.16 -7.94
CA ILE A 258 -18.01 -4.06 -6.46
C ILE A 258 -16.80 -4.79 -5.86
N GLY A 259 -16.30 -5.85 -6.50
CA GLY A 259 -15.14 -6.61 -6.04
C GLY A 259 -13.79 -5.91 -6.17
N ILE A 260 -13.61 -5.07 -7.18
CA ILE A 260 -12.34 -4.35 -7.37
C ILE A 260 -12.14 -3.36 -6.23
N THR A 261 -13.19 -2.63 -5.86
CA THR A 261 -13.14 -1.66 -4.75
C THR A 261 -12.99 -2.31 -3.39
N GLY A 262 -13.51 -3.55 -3.20
CA GLY A 262 -13.31 -4.32 -1.97
C GLY A 262 -11.88 -4.83 -1.80
N THR A 263 -11.14 -4.99 -2.88
CA THR A 263 -9.77 -5.54 -2.86
C THR A 263 -8.71 -4.46 -2.68
N ALA A 264 -8.89 -3.29 -3.30
CA ALA A 264 -7.97 -2.16 -3.12
C ALA A 264 -8.02 -1.65 -1.67
N GLU A 265 -6.88 -1.23 -1.14
CA GLU A 265 -6.76 -0.69 0.22
C GLU A 265 -6.96 0.81 0.23
N THR A 266 -6.57 1.47 -0.85
CA THR A 266 -6.85 2.89 -1.10
C THR A 266 -7.47 3.07 -2.47
N ILE A 267 -8.49 3.91 -2.55
CA ILE A 267 -9.22 4.22 -3.77
C ILE A 267 -9.21 5.73 -3.98
N LEU A 268 -8.72 6.14 -5.12
CA LEU A 268 -8.67 7.51 -5.59
C LEU A 268 -9.55 7.63 -6.82
N VAL A 269 -10.59 8.46 -6.78
CA VAL A 269 -11.49 8.69 -7.91
C VAL A 269 -11.38 10.13 -8.37
N MET A 270 -10.88 10.34 -9.61
CA MET A 270 -10.86 11.66 -10.21
C MET A 270 -12.17 11.95 -10.93
N GLU A 271 -12.79 13.05 -10.59
CA GLU A 271 -13.98 13.57 -11.25
C GLU A 271 -13.69 14.95 -11.85
N GLN A 272 -13.71 15.04 -13.18
CA GLN A 272 -13.42 16.29 -13.89
C GLN A 272 -14.61 17.24 -13.80
N GLN A 273 -14.33 18.50 -13.54
CA GLN A 273 -15.34 19.56 -13.56
C GLN A 273 -15.73 19.92 -15.00
N ILE A 274 -17.01 20.13 -15.20
CA ILE A 274 -17.53 20.53 -16.53
C ILE A 274 -16.94 21.87 -16.95
N GLY A 275 -16.33 21.89 -18.13
CA GLY A 275 -15.75 23.13 -18.70
C GLY A 275 -14.38 23.51 -18.14
N SER A 276 -13.79 22.72 -17.24
CA SER A 276 -12.43 22.91 -16.69
C SER A 276 -11.57 21.67 -16.91
N LYS A 277 -10.25 21.86 -16.79
CA LYS A 277 -9.31 20.73 -16.63
C LYS A 277 -9.14 20.33 -15.18
N ASP A 278 -9.64 21.13 -14.24
CA ASP A 278 -9.58 20.83 -12.83
C ASP A 278 -10.45 19.63 -12.47
N CYS A 279 -10.04 18.90 -11.44
CA CYS A 279 -10.75 17.70 -10.98
C CYS A 279 -10.96 17.74 -9.48
N LYS A 280 -11.98 17.06 -9.02
CA LYS A 280 -12.09 16.59 -7.64
C LYS A 280 -11.43 15.22 -7.53
N LEU A 281 -10.74 14.97 -6.44
CA LEU A 281 -10.17 13.69 -6.07
C LEU A 281 -10.89 13.19 -4.82
N HIS A 282 -11.74 12.18 -4.99
CA HIS A 282 -12.37 11.49 -3.88
C HIS A 282 -11.43 10.41 -3.37
N VAL A 283 -11.11 10.45 -2.09
CA VAL A 283 -10.19 9.53 -1.40
C VAL A 283 -10.97 8.68 -0.43
N THR A 284 -10.76 7.37 -0.45
CA THR A 284 -11.29 6.44 0.55
C THR A 284 -10.39 5.22 0.65
N GLY A 285 -10.37 4.57 1.80
CA GLY A 285 -9.56 3.37 2.00
C GLY A 285 -9.59 2.87 3.43
N LYS A 286 -8.81 1.81 3.70
CA LYS A 286 -8.69 1.21 5.04
C LYS A 286 -7.75 2.00 5.94
N ASP A 287 -6.69 2.56 5.33
CA ASP A 287 -5.58 3.23 6.01
C ASP A 287 -5.49 4.71 5.67
N VAL A 288 -6.48 5.25 4.95
CA VAL A 288 -6.58 6.66 4.60
C VAL A 288 -7.91 7.21 5.07
N GLU A 289 -7.90 8.46 5.53
CA GLU A 289 -9.13 9.15 5.91
C GLU A 289 -9.96 9.48 4.66
N GLN A 290 -11.28 9.24 4.75
CA GLN A 290 -12.17 9.59 3.66
C GLN A 290 -12.25 11.11 3.52
N CYS A 291 -11.83 11.63 2.37
CA CYS A 291 -11.83 13.06 2.10
C CYS A 291 -12.00 13.37 0.61
N GLU A 292 -12.25 14.63 0.32
CA GLU A 292 -12.17 15.20 -1.04
C GLU A 292 -11.01 16.17 -1.11
N LYS A 293 -10.18 16.02 -2.14
CA LYS A 293 -9.13 16.98 -2.49
C LYS A 293 -9.44 17.62 -3.83
N TYR A 294 -8.86 18.75 -4.08
CA TYR A 294 -9.01 19.45 -5.34
C TYR A 294 -7.73 19.34 -6.16
N LEU A 295 -7.87 19.05 -7.44
CA LEU A 295 -6.77 18.96 -8.39
C LEU A 295 -6.88 20.14 -9.36
N SER A 296 -6.05 21.16 -9.16
CA SER A 296 -5.99 22.32 -10.06
C SER A 296 -4.98 22.07 -11.17
N TRP A 297 -5.42 22.27 -12.43
CA TRP A 297 -4.55 22.09 -13.59
C TRP A 297 -3.65 23.31 -13.79
N ASN A 298 -2.33 23.14 -13.66
CA ASN A 298 -1.34 24.21 -13.79
C ASN A 298 -0.69 24.33 -15.19
N GLY A 299 -1.19 23.56 -16.18
CA GLY A 299 -0.62 23.52 -17.54
C GLY A 299 0.32 22.34 -17.79
N HIS A 300 0.95 21.82 -16.75
CA HIS A 300 1.97 20.76 -16.78
C HIS A 300 1.64 19.58 -15.86
N GLY A 301 0.47 19.58 -15.23
CA GLY A 301 0.02 18.57 -14.31
C GLY A 301 -0.99 19.12 -13.32
N PHE A 302 -1.13 18.45 -12.17
CA PHE A 302 -2.07 18.84 -11.13
C PHE A 302 -1.35 19.26 -9.85
N ASP A 303 -1.73 20.42 -9.33
CA ASP A 303 -1.48 20.76 -7.94
C ASP A 303 -2.59 20.13 -7.09
N ILE A 304 -2.22 19.49 -5.98
CA ILE A 304 -3.16 18.83 -5.08
C ILE A 304 -3.40 19.75 -3.89
N ASP A 305 -4.61 20.29 -3.81
CA ASP A 305 -5.02 21.20 -2.76
C ASP A 305 -5.95 20.46 -1.76
N ASP A 306 -5.72 20.64 -0.47
CA ASP A 306 -6.49 20.00 0.60
C ASP A 306 -7.89 20.59 0.76
N ASP A 307 -8.11 21.80 0.24
CA ASP A 307 -9.38 22.52 0.38
C ASP A 307 -9.84 23.08 -0.97
N VAL A 308 -11.08 22.74 -1.35
CA VAL A 308 -11.75 23.29 -2.55
C VAL A 308 -11.72 24.82 -2.56
N ARG A 309 -11.78 25.46 -1.38
CA ARG A 309 -11.72 26.91 -1.23
C ARG A 309 -10.35 27.45 -1.65
N GLU A 310 -9.28 26.73 -1.37
CA GLU A 310 -7.90 27.10 -1.74
C GLU A 310 -7.66 27.01 -3.23
N ALA A 311 -8.22 26.01 -3.88
CA ALA A 311 -8.10 25.79 -5.30
C ALA A 311 -8.68 26.95 -6.15
N GLN A 312 -9.71 27.59 -5.63
CA GLN A 312 -10.35 28.75 -6.29
C GLN A 312 -9.60 30.07 -6.06
N LEU A 313 -8.50 30.03 -5.28
CA LEU A 313 -7.70 31.22 -5.00
C LEU A 313 -6.79 31.59 -6.18
N GLY A 314 -6.76 32.87 -6.54
CA GLY A 314 -5.75 33.39 -7.44
C GLY A 314 -4.34 33.41 -6.82
N SER A 315 -3.30 33.54 -7.65
CA SER A 315 -1.89 33.48 -7.22
C SER A 315 -1.55 34.41 -6.04
N THR A 316 -2.10 35.61 -6.00
CA THR A 316 -1.88 36.55 -4.89
C THR A 316 -2.56 36.06 -3.60
N GLN A 317 -3.74 35.48 -3.68
CA GLN A 317 -4.49 34.94 -2.52
C GLN A 317 -3.76 33.72 -1.94
N ARG A 318 -3.27 32.81 -2.77
CA ARG A 318 -2.44 31.66 -2.33
C ARG A 318 -1.17 32.11 -1.63
N LEU A 319 -0.45 33.09 -2.20
CA LEU A 319 0.75 33.64 -1.57
C LEU A 319 0.45 34.25 -0.19
N VAL A 320 -0.65 35.01 -0.09
CA VAL A 320 -1.09 35.63 1.17
C VAL A 320 -1.46 34.57 2.20
N LEU A 321 -2.20 33.54 1.82
CA LEU A 321 -2.58 32.44 2.70
C LEU A 321 -1.35 31.68 3.23
N MET A 322 -0.39 31.39 2.35
CA MET A 322 0.89 30.75 2.71
C MET A 322 1.64 31.57 3.78
N LEU A 323 1.79 32.88 3.57
CA LEU A 323 2.46 33.77 4.52
C LEU A 323 1.75 33.86 5.87
N ILE A 324 0.39 33.81 5.88
CA ILE A 324 -0.38 33.78 7.13
C ILE A 324 -0.18 32.46 7.88
N ARG A 325 -0.04 31.34 7.17
CA ARG A 325 0.27 30.01 7.78
C ARG A 325 1.66 29.96 8.37
N GLU A 326 2.66 30.50 7.63
CA GLU A 326 4.05 30.56 8.09
C GLU A 326 4.23 31.52 9.28
N SER A 327 3.43 32.58 9.33
CA SER A 327 3.46 33.58 10.41
C SER A 327 2.08 33.81 11.01
N PRO A 328 1.56 32.89 11.84
CA PRO A 328 0.25 33.03 12.48
C PRO A 328 0.18 34.34 13.31
N ARG A 329 -0.96 35.02 13.21
CA ARG A 329 -1.23 36.33 13.84
C ARG A 329 -0.41 37.48 13.23
N CYS A 330 0.04 37.36 11.98
CA CYS A 330 0.68 38.48 11.28
C CYS A 330 -0.30 39.63 11.01
N MET A 331 0.26 40.80 10.79
CA MET A 331 -0.50 41.99 10.37
C MET A 331 -0.46 42.14 8.84
N GLN A 332 -1.49 42.72 8.26
CA GLN A 332 -1.53 43.00 6.80
C GLN A 332 -0.27 43.75 6.31
N LYS A 333 0.25 44.70 7.10
CA LYS A 333 1.44 45.47 6.74
C LYS A 333 2.66 44.53 6.54
N GLN A 334 2.84 43.52 7.38
CA GLN A 334 3.95 42.56 7.25
C GLN A 334 3.87 41.80 5.92
N ILE A 335 2.65 41.42 5.51
CA ILE A 335 2.42 40.73 4.21
C ILE A 335 2.74 41.65 3.04
N VAL A 336 2.35 42.94 3.11
CA VAL A 336 2.71 43.95 2.10
C VAL A 336 4.22 44.13 2.00
N ASP A 337 4.89 44.28 3.14
CA ASP A 337 6.36 44.44 3.21
C ASP A 337 7.10 43.21 2.65
N THR A 338 6.60 42.01 2.94
CA THR A 338 7.22 40.75 2.47
C THR A 338 6.99 40.52 0.97
N THR A 339 5.80 40.84 0.46
CA THR A 339 5.44 40.55 -0.95
C THR A 339 5.85 41.62 -1.92
N GLY A 340 6.08 42.85 -1.43
CA GLY A 340 6.29 44.03 -2.28
C GLY A 340 5.09 44.42 -3.15
N LYS A 341 3.93 43.80 -2.90
CA LYS A 341 2.70 44.08 -3.68
C LYS A 341 1.93 45.27 -3.11
N ASP A 342 1.11 45.88 -3.97
CA ASP A 342 0.27 47.00 -3.59
C ASP A 342 -0.69 46.65 -2.42
N GLN A 343 -0.83 47.58 -1.47
CA GLN A 343 -1.65 47.39 -0.27
C GLN A 343 -3.11 47.07 -0.62
N ALA A 344 -3.66 47.66 -1.70
CA ALA A 344 -5.03 47.40 -2.10
C ALA A 344 -5.22 45.98 -2.66
N GLN A 345 -4.20 45.44 -3.35
CA GLN A 345 -4.22 44.09 -3.86
C GLN A 345 -4.16 43.07 -2.68
N ILE A 346 -3.30 43.33 -1.70
CA ILE A 346 -3.21 42.49 -0.49
C ILE A 346 -4.50 42.55 0.33
N SER A 347 -5.10 43.75 0.49
CA SER A 347 -6.38 43.89 1.19
C SER A 347 -7.48 43.05 0.55
N LYS A 348 -7.67 43.18 -0.78
CA LYS A 348 -8.65 42.41 -1.55
C LYS A 348 -8.39 40.88 -1.42
N ALA A 349 -7.13 40.47 -1.45
CA ALA A 349 -6.79 39.07 -1.26
C ALA A 349 -7.17 38.54 0.14
N ILE A 350 -6.88 39.32 1.19
CA ILE A 350 -7.25 38.96 2.56
C ILE A 350 -8.78 38.97 2.73
N ASP A 351 -9.47 39.94 2.21
CA ASP A 351 -10.94 40.03 2.31
C ASP A 351 -11.60 38.81 1.65
N ARG A 352 -11.09 38.39 0.49
CA ARG A 352 -11.53 37.14 -0.15
C ARG A 352 -11.23 35.88 0.68
N LEU A 353 -10.04 35.80 1.29
CA LEU A 353 -9.68 34.68 2.17
C LEU A 353 -10.57 34.62 3.42
N VAL A 354 -10.98 35.76 3.95
CA VAL A 354 -11.94 35.83 5.06
C VAL A 354 -13.33 35.44 4.60
N GLU A 355 -13.77 35.91 3.44
CA GLU A 355 -15.08 35.59 2.85
C GLU A 355 -15.24 34.06 2.64
N VAL A 356 -14.21 33.39 2.11
CA VAL A 356 -14.23 31.95 1.89
C VAL A 356 -13.92 31.15 3.17
N GLY A 357 -13.67 31.80 4.31
CA GLY A 357 -13.47 31.15 5.60
C GLY A 357 -12.12 30.45 5.76
N LEU A 358 -11.10 30.82 4.99
CA LEU A 358 -9.73 30.31 5.14
C LEU A 358 -8.87 31.13 6.10
N VAL A 359 -9.29 32.37 6.38
CA VAL A 359 -8.61 33.28 7.29
C VAL A 359 -9.60 33.94 8.22
N VAL A 360 -9.22 34.11 9.46
CA VAL A 360 -9.97 34.89 10.44
C VAL A 360 -9.16 36.13 10.82
N ARG A 361 -9.84 37.30 10.84
CA ARG A 361 -9.28 38.56 11.31
C ARG A 361 -9.76 38.83 12.74
N LYS A 362 -8.85 38.84 13.71
CA LYS A 362 -9.10 39.22 15.11
C LYS A 362 -8.12 40.31 15.53
N GLU A 363 -8.61 41.44 16.04
CA GLU A 363 -7.78 42.55 16.55
C GLU A 363 -6.68 42.99 15.58
N ASN A 364 -7.01 43.17 14.31
CA ASN A 364 -6.09 43.47 13.18
C ASN A 364 -4.99 42.40 12.92
N ARG A 365 -5.12 41.20 13.47
CA ARG A 365 -4.24 40.06 13.22
C ARG A 365 -4.96 39.00 12.38
N LEU A 366 -4.19 38.36 11.52
CA LEU A 366 -4.66 37.36 10.57
C LEU A 366 -4.23 35.96 11.04
N MET A 367 -5.16 35.01 11.00
CA MET A 367 -4.92 33.59 11.34
C MET A 367 -5.58 32.73 10.28
N ALA A 368 -4.86 31.73 9.76
CA ALA A 368 -5.45 30.67 8.94
C ALA A 368 -6.33 29.77 9.80
N GLN A 369 -7.43 29.27 9.20
CA GLN A 369 -8.33 28.25 9.78
C GLN A 369 -7.97 26.88 9.30
#